data_f1fdbcb261c1828828f0e3b5bd89e2a7
#
_entry.id   f1fdbcb261c1828828f0e3b5bd89e2a7
#
_cell.length_a   1.000
_cell.length_b   1.000
_cell.length_c   1.000
_cell.angle_alpha   90.00
_cell.angle_beta   90.00
_cell.angle_gamma   90.00
#
_symmetry.space_group_name_H-M   'P 1'
#
loop_
_entity.id
_entity.type
_entity.pdbx_description
1 polymer ?
#
loop_
_entity_poly.entity_id
_entity_poly.type
_entity_poly.pdbx_seq_one_letter_code
_entity_poly.pdbx_strand_id
1 'polypeptide(L)'
;MHLKGNYKLLIENLLELSHLAYVHANTLGTGAVAEEQMKFERGERDVTLTRWIMDSPVYNMFQKLGGFEPNEHVDRWQHVTWTPPAFVKLDVGAARANTGAIDGDRSQGFGYRNLNAITPETDKTSHYFWAQARDFRTDEDWISDMFVQATHEAFSEDMWIIALQQKNMDTGTTNPRIDINHDGAALQAIRMLDVMIEAQNATADEAQAAE
;
A
#
# COMPACT_ATOMS: atom_id res chain seq x y z
N MET A 1 -9.56 -11.58 3.46
CA MET A 1 -10.73 -10.69 3.67
C MET A 1 -11.58 -10.70 2.41
N HIS A 2 -12.87 -10.34 2.48
CA HIS A 2 -13.76 -10.23 1.32
C HIS A 2 -14.16 -8.77 1.14
N LEU A 3 -13.79 -8.18 0.00
CA LEU A 3 -14.02 -6.77 -0.34
C LEU A 3 -15.31 -6.62 -1.15
N LYS A 4 -16.19 -5.71 -0.74
CA LYS A 4 -17.34 -5.24 -1.54
C LYS A 4 -16.91 -4.07 -2.43
N GLY A 5 -16.03 -4.35 -3.38
CA GLY A 5 -15.43 -3.37 -4.28
C GLY A 5 -14.64 -4.06 -5.40
N ASN A 6 -14.52 -3.35 -6.52
CA ASN A 6 -13.67 -3.78 -7.62
C ASN A 6 -12.21 -3.86 -7.15
N TYR A 7 -11.49 -4.88 -7.60
CA TYR A 7 -10.09 -5.10 -7.23
C TYR A 7 -9.15 -3.92 -7.60
N LYS A 8 -9.46 -3.16 -8.64
CA LYS A 8 -8.70 -1.97 -9.03
C LYS A 8 -8.74 -0.88 -7.94
N LEU A 9 -9.87 -0.72 -7.25
CA LEU A 9 -9.98 0.25 -6.15
C LEU A 9 -9.03 -0.08 -5.00
N LEU A 10 -8.80 -1.37 -4.72
CA LEU A 10 -7.83 -1.76 -3.70
C LEU A 10 -6.39 -1.57 -4.17
N ILE A 11 -6.10 -1.80 -5.46
CA ILE A 11 -4.78 -1.46 -6.03
C ILE A 11 -4.53 0.05 -5.91
N GLU A 12 -5.52 0.87 -6.24
CA GLU A 12 -5.44 2.33 -6.11
C GLU A 12 -5.21 2.76 -4.66
N ASN A 13 -5.96 2.22 -3.72
CA ASN A 13 -5.81 2.49 -2.29
C ASN A 13 -4.40 2.16 -1.80
N LEU A 14 -3.86 1.00 -2.14
CA LEU A 14 -2.50 0.60 -1.72
C LEU A 14 -1.37 1.42 -2.37
N LEU A 15 -1.61 2.03 -3.53
CA LEU A 15 -0.63 2.87 -4.25
C LEU A 15 -0.84 4.38 -4.04
N GLU A 16 -1.75 4.76 -3.14
CA GLU A 16 -1.99 6.14 -2.77
C GLU A 16 -1.90 6.27 -1.24
N LEU A 17 -0.83 6.90 -0.74
CA LEU A 17 -0.53 6.92 0.69
C LEU A 17 -1.02 8.20 1.41
N SER A 18 -1.71 9.12 0.73
CA SER A 18 -2.23 10.33 1.40
C SER A 18 -3.46 10.02 2.25
N HIS A 19 -4.22 8.97 1.91
CA HIS A 19 -5.37 8.53 2.70
C HIS A 19 -4.99 8.10 4.12
N LEU A 20 -3.73 7.70 4.36
CA LEU A 20 -3.28 7.26 5.69
C LEU A 20 -3.54 8.32 6.77
N ALA A 21 -3.41 9.60 6.43
CA ALA A 21 -3.63 10.68 7.38
C ALA A 21 -5.10 10.87 7.76
N TYR A 22 -6.03 10.39 6.93
CA TYR A 22 -7.47 10.60 7.07
C TYR A 22 -8.21 9.33 7.45
N VAL A 23 -7.97 8.25 6.73
CA VAL A 23 -8.64 6.95 6.94
C VAL A 23 -8.06 6.26 8.17
N HIS A 24 -6.73 6.29 8.31
CA HIS A 24 -6.00 5.62 9.40
C HIS A 24 -5.55 6.57 10.51
N ALA A 25 -6.26 7.67 10.72
CA ALA A 25 -5.89 8.71 11.69
C ALA A 25 -5.66 8.18 13.11
N ASN A 26 -6.34 7.09 13.49
CA ASN A 26 -6.25 6.48 14.80
C ASN A 26 -5.35 5.22 14.85
N THR A 27 -4.94 4.69 13.70
CA THR A 27 -4.16 3.44 13.59
C THR A 27 -2.74 3.68 13.09
N LEU A 28 -2.58 4.12 11.87
CA LEU A 28 -1.27 4.29 11.17
C LEU A 28 -0.91 5.75 10.89
N GLY A 29 -1.90 6.65 10.90
CA GLY A 29 -1.73 8.06 10.53
C GLY A 29 -0.95 8.84 11.58
N THR A 30 0.09 9.55 11.16
CA THR A 30 0.74 10.60 11.92
C THR A 30 0.70 11.88 11.10
N GLY A 31 0.66 13.06 11.74
CA GLY A 31 0.63 14.34 11.02
C GLY A 31 1.75 14.50 9.99
N ALA A 32 2.94 13.97 10.27
CA ALA A 32 4.08 13.97 9.35
C ALA A 32 3.84 13.18 8.05
N VAL A 33 2.89 12.25 8.04
CA VAL A 33 2.58 11.42 6.86
C VAL A 33 1.88 12.23 5.76
N ALA A 34 1.17 13.30 6.11
CA ALA A 34 0.40 14.10 5.16
C ALA A 34 1.25 15.10 4.35
N GLU A 35 2.42 15.48 4.84
CA GLU A 35 3.19 16.62 4.32
C GLU A 35 4.33 16.19 3.38
N GLU A 36 4.79 14.93 3.46
CA GLU A 36 5.94 14.47 2.70
C GLU A 36 5.59 14.06 1.28
N GLN A 37 6.44 14.50 0.34
CA GLN A 37 6.28 14.19 -1.07
C GLN A 37 6.51 12.72 -1.36
N MET A 38 5.59 12.15 -2.13
CA MET A 38 5.72 10.82 -2.70
C MET A 38 6.37 10.91 -4.08
N LYS A 39 7.28 9.98 -4.36
CA LYS A 39 7.87 9.77 -5.67
C LYS A 39 7.44 8.43 -6.19
N PHE A 40 7.16 8.32 -7.48
CA PHE A 40 6.91 7.02 -8.09
C PHE A 40 7.74 6.82 -9.35
N GLU A 41 8.04 5.58 -9.61
CA GLU A 41 8.75 5.14 -10.81
C GLU A 41 7.94 4.02 -11.47
N ARG A 42 7.84 4.08 -12.80
CA ARG A 42 7.25 3.03 -13.61
C ARG A 42 8.36 2.21 -14.25
N GLY A 43 8.45 0.95 -13.87
CA GLY A 43 9.28 -0.03 -14.55
C GLY A 43 8.60 -0.64 -15.76
N GLU A 44 9.21 -1.68 -16.33
CA GLU A 44 8.64 -2.42 -17.46
C GLU A 44 7.37 -3.19 -17.04
N ARG A 45 7.38 -3.80 -15.86
CA ARG A 45 6.30 -4.65 -15.32
C ARG A 45 5.96 -4.37 -13.86
N ASP A 46 6.22 -3.17 -13.38
CA ASP A 46 5.90 -2.76 -12.02
C ASP A 46 5.70 -1.25 -11.94
N VAL A 47 5.13 -0.81 -10.83
CA VAL A 47 5.11 0.59 -10.41
C VAL A 47 5.51 0.63 -8.95
N THR A 48 6.53 1.41 -8.65
CA THR A 48 7.03 1.60 -7.27
C THR A 48 6.77 3.02 -6.80
N LEU A 49 6.09 3.15 -5.69
CA LEU A 49 5.88 4.39 -4.95
C LEU A 49 6.83 4.42 -3.75
N THR A 50 7.51 5.53 -3.56
CA THR A 50 8.46 5.73 -2.47
C THR A 50 8.13 6.99 -1.69
N ARG A 51 8.10 6.87 -0.36
CA ARG A 51 8.04 7.99 0.57
C ARG A 51 9.11 7.83 1.64
N TRP A 52 9.87 8.89 1.85
CA TRP A 52 10.77 9.05 2.99
C TRP A 52 10.25 10.17 3.89
N ILE A 53 10.30 9.96 5.19
CA ILE A 53 10.01 10.95 6.22
C ILE A 53 11.27 11.05 7.05
N MET A 54 12.05 12.10 6.77
CA MET A 54 13.38 12.27 7.36
C MET A 54 13.30 13.01 8.69
N ASP A 55 14.21 12.65 9.61
CA ASP A 55 14.42 13.35 10.88
C ASP A 55 13.13 13.64 11.65
N SER A 56 12.22 12.68 11.67
CA SER A 56 10.91 12.81 12.30
C SER A 56 10.90 12.24 13.71
N PRO A 57 10.13 12.82 14.65
CA PRO A 57 9.94 12.21 15.97
C PRO A 57 9.41 10.79 15.84
N VAL A 58 9.98 9.88 16.63
CA VAL A 58 9.53 8.49 16.65
C VAL A 58 8.16 8.39 17.32
N TYR A 59 7.22 7.63 16.74
CA TYR A 59 5.92 7.39 17.35
C TYR A 59 5.88 6.05 18.13
N ASN A 60 4.94 5.95 19.06
CA ASN A 60 4.89 4.91 20.09
C ASN A 60 5.09 3.47 19.58
N MET A 61 4.50 3.10 18.44
CA MET A 61 4.65 1.76 17.90
C MET A 61 6.10 1.51 17.47
N PHE A 62 6.73 2.46 16.80
CA PHE A 62 8.12 2.33 16.34
C PHE A 62 9.13 2.39 17.49
N GLN A 63 8.83 3.12 18.56
CA GLN A 63 9.63 3.06 19.79
C GLN A 63 9.71 1.63 20.32
N LYS A 64 8.57 0.97 20.44
CA LYS A 64 8.48 -0.41 20.95
C LYS A 64 9.15 -1.42 20.02
N LEU A 65 8.99 -1.27 18.72
CA LEU A 65 9.53 -2.20 17.73
C LEU A 65 11.04 -2.05 17.55
N GLY A 66 11.52 -0.82 17.40
CA GLY A 66 12.92 -0.51 17.10
C GLY A 66 13.80 -0.29 18.32
N GLY A 67 13.20 -0.24 19.55
CA GLY A 67 13.95 0.09 20.76
C GLY A 67 14.49 1.52 20.74
N PHE A 68 13.75 2.45 20.14
CA PHE A 68 14.10 3.86 20.11
C PHE A 68 13.66 4.57 21.41
N GLU A 69 14.43 5.57 21.82
CA GLU A 69 14.06 6.41 22.95
C GLU A 69 12.87 7.35 22.62
N PRO A 70 12.04 7.75 23.62
CA PRO A 70 10.83 8.54 23.36
C PRO A 70 11.02 9.87 22.60
N ASN A 71 12.20 10.47 22.70
CA ASN A 71 12.52 11.76 22.07
C ASN A 71 13.50 11.58 20.89
N GLU A 72 13.71 10.37 20.48
CA GLU A 72 14.63 10.07 19.37
C GLU A 72 13.98 10.41 18.03
N HIS A 73 14.80 10.85 17.09
CA HIS A 73 14.38 11.08 15.72
C HIS A 73 14.78 9.92 14.82
N VAL A 74 13.95 9.66 13.83
CA VAL A 74 14.11 8.54 12.90
C VAL A 74 13.89 8.98 11.46
N ASP A 75 14.57 8.30 10.55
CA ASP A 75 14.31 8.31 9.12
C ASP A 75 13.40 7.12 8.81
N ARG A 76 12.21 7.40 8.29
CA ARG A 76 11.19 6.39 8.00
C ARG A 76 11.06 6.20 6.50
N TRP A 77 10.84 4.97 6.07
CA TRP A 77 10.56 4.66 4.67
C TRP A 77 9.24 3.92 4.50
N GLN A 78 8.63 4.14 3.35
CA GLN A 78 7.53 3.39 2.81
C GLN A 78 7.78 3.22 1.31
N HIS A 79 8.07 2.00 0.89
CA HIS A 79 8.23 1.62 -0.50
C HIS A 79 7.10 0.66 -0.85
N VAL A 80 6.26 1.04 -1.80
CA VAL A 80 5.14 0.24 -2.25
C VAL A 80 5.37 -0.14 -3.71
N THR A 81 5.49 -1.43 -3.99
CA THR A 81 5.68 -1.92 -5.35
C THR A 81 4.47 -2.76 -5.75
N TRP A 82 3.75 -2.31 -6.77
CA TRP A 82 2.74 -3.10 -7.45
C TRP A 82 3.36 -3.89 -8.59
N THR A 83 2.96 -5.15 -8.72
CA THR A 83 3.33 -6.06 -9.81
C THR A 83 2.06 -6.68 -10.38
N PRO A 84 1.88 -6.68 -11.73
CA PRO A 84 0.69 -7.24 -12.33
C PRO A 84 0.50 -8.72 -11.99
N PRO A 85 -0.75 -9.21 -11.96
CA PRO A 85 -1.97 -8.43 -12.16
C PRO A 85 -2.43 -7.65 -10.94
N ALA A 86 -2.14 -8.10 -9.73
CA ALA A 86 -2.71 -7.54 -8.52
C ALA A 86 -1.94 -7.91 -7.26
N PHE A 87 -0.63 -7.89 -7.33
CA PHE A 87 0.25 -8.14 -6.20
C PHE A 87 0.92 -6.83 -5.76
N VAL A 88 0.80 -6.49 -4.48
CA VAL A 88 1.40 -5.28 -3.91
C VAL A 88 2.29 -5.66 -2.72
N LYS A 89 3.53 -5.23 -2.76
CA LYS A 89 4.49 -5.39 -1.67
C LYS A 89 4.79 -4.04 -1.04
N LEU A 90 4.65 -3.94 0.27
CA LEU A 90 5.11 -2.81 1.05
C LEU A 90 6.40 -3.20 1.79
N ASP A 91 7.39 -2.32 1.72
CA ASP A 91 8.60 -2.32 2.54
C ASP A 91 8.53 -1.08 3.44
N VAL A 92 8.35 -1.29 4.73
CA VAL A 92 8.12 -0.23 5.71
C VAL A 92 9.11 -0.38 6.86
N GLY A 93 9.63 0.74 7.35
CA GLY A 93 10.51 0.71 8.51
C GLY A 93 10.99 2.08 8.97
N ALA A 94 11.86 2.06 9.94
CA ALA A 94 12.53 3.23 10.47
C ALA A 94 13.94 2.88 10.96
N ALA A 95 14.85 3.83 10.82
CA ALA A 95 16.18 3.78 11.42
C ALA A 95 16.47 5.11 12.13
N ARG A 96 17.48 5.13 13.00
CA ARG A 96 17.93 6.38 13.62
C ARG A 96 18.23 7.43 12.58
N ALA A 97 17.79 8.66 12.83
CA ALA A 97 17.97 9.74 11.88
C ALA A 97 19.45 9.95 11.55
N ASN A 98 19.72 10.27 10.29
CA ASN A 98 21.07 10.57 9.80
C ASN A 98 22.08 9.41 9.89
N THR A 99 21.62 8.16 9.91
CA THR A 99 22.48 6.97 9.94
C THR A 99 22.67 6.30 8.57
N GLY A 100 22.19 6.92 7.49
CA GLY A 100 22.38 6.43 6.12
C GLY A 100 21.27 5.50 5.61
N ALA A 101 20.11 5.46 6.26
CA ALA A 101 19.00 4.59 5.87
C ALA A 101 18.53 4.83 4.43
N ILE A 102 18.51 6.09 3.99
CA ILE A 102 18.15 6.47 2.63
C ILE A 102 19.16 5.95 1.59
N ASP A 103 20.43 5.82 1.97
CA ASP A 103 21.51 5.30 1.14
C ASP A 103 21.68 3.77 1.25
N GLY A 104 20.78 3.10 1.99
CA GLY A 104 20.70 1.65 2.13
C GLY A 104 21.24 1.09 3.43
N ASP A 105 21.86 1.87 4.31
CA ASP A 105 22.29 1.40 5.63
C ASP A 105 21.13 1.45 6.63
N ARG A 106 20.42 0.34 6.76
CA ARG A 106 19.29 0.17 7.69
C ARG A 106 19.68 -0.53 9.00
N SER A 107 20.98 -0.69 9.26
CA SER A 107 21.50 -1.44 10.43
C SER A 107 21.14 -0.83 11.77
N GLN A 108 20.83 0.49 11.81
CA GLN A 108 20.42 1.22 13.01
C GLN A 108 18.89 1.30 13.18
N GLY A 109 18.15 0.36 12.58
CA GLY A 109 16.72 0.37 12.59
C GLY A 109 16.08 -1.00 12.45
N PHE A 110 14.82 -1.01 12.06
CA PHE A 110 14.06 -2.21 11.76
C PHE A 110 13.17 -1.97 10.53
N GLY A 111 12.79 -3.05 9.87
CA GLY A 111 11.83 -2.99 8.78
C GLY A 111 11.03 -4.27 8.66
N TYR A 112 9.86 -4.16 8.05
CA TYR A 112 9.01 -5.30 7.76
C TYR A 112 8.43 -5.21 6.36
N ARG A 113 7.94 -6.33 5.87
CA ARG A 113 7.28 -6.45 4.57
C ARG A 113 5.82 -6.79 4.79
N ASN A 114 4.94 -6.11 4.07
CA ASN A 114 3.56 -6.49 3.94
C ASN A 114 3.31 -6.92 2.50
N LEU A 115 2.75 -8.11 2.33
CA LEU A 115 2.47 -8.72 1.03
C LEU A 115 0.96 -8.76 0.85
N ASN A 116 0.48 -8.29 -0.29
CA ASN A 116 -0.93 -8.18 -0.61
C ASN A 116 -1.20 -8.87 -1.96
N ALA A 117 -2.13 -9.81 -1.96
CA ALA A 117 -2.60 -10.47 -3.17
C ALA A 117 -4.11 -10.25 -3.29
N ILE A 118 -4.53 -9.71 -4.43
CA ILE A 118 -5.90 -9.31 -4.67
C ILE A 118 -6.45 -10.18 -5.81
N THR A 119 -7.57 -10.84 -5.56
CA THR A 119 -8.20 -11.71 -6.56
C THR A 119 -9.59 -11.19 -6.88
N PRO A 120 -9.89 -10.76 -8.11
CA PRO A 120 -11.24 -10.39 -8.49
C PRO A 120 -12.18 -11.59 -8.38
N GLU A 121 -13.38 -11.38 -7.84
CA GLU A 121 -14.45 -12.36 -7.80
C GLU A 121 -15.56 -11.99 -8.81
N THR A 122 -15.97 -10.73 -8.80
CA THR A 122 -16.89 -10.11 -9.77
C THR A 122 -16.39 -8.70 -10.10
N ASP A 123 -17.12 -7.99 -10.94
CA ASP A 123 -16.83 -6.57 -11.23
C ASP A 123 -16.91 -5.66 -9.98
N LYS A 124 -17.52 -6.14 -8.89
CA LYS A 124 -17.82 -5.36 -7.69
C LYS A 124 -17.42 -6.05 -6.38
N THR A 125 -16.81 -7.20 -6.47
CA THR A 125 -16.32 -7.93 -5.28
C THR A 125 -14.96 -8.55 -5.55
N SER A 126 -14.15 -8.67 -4.49
CA SER A 126 -12.80 -9.20 -4.59
C SER A 126 -12.40 -9.95 -3.31
N HIS A 127 -11.53 -10.93 -3.44
CA HIS A 127 -10.83 -11.53 -2.31
C HIS A 127 -9.51 -10.81 -2.08
N TYR A 128 -9.22 -10.52 -0.83
CA TYR A 128 -7.99 -9.87 -0.40
C TYR A 128 -7.23 -10.75 0.59
N PHE A 129 -6.04 -11.14 0.20
CA PHE A 129 -5.10 -11.92 1.00
C PHE A 129 -3.90 -11.05 1.34
N TRP A 130 -3.48 -11.10 2.59
CA TRP A 130 -2.30 -10.39 3.02
C TRP A 130 -1.46 -11.22 4.00
N ALA A 131 -0.18 -10.94 4.05
CA ALA A 131 0.77 -11.53 4.97
C ALA A 131 1.82 -10.50 5.36
N GLN A 132 2.40 -10.68 6.54
CA GLN A 132 3.53 -9.87 6.99
C GLN A 132 4.74 -10.74 7.26
N ALA A 133 5.91 -10.19 6.96
CA ALA A 133 7.19 -10.79 7.25
C ALA A 133 8.10 -9.77 7.95
N ARG A 134 8.81 -10.20 8.98
CA ARG A 134 9.83 -9.45 9.69
C ARG A 134 11.06 -10.31 9.90
N ASP A 135 12.23 -9.68 9.96
CA ASP A 135 13.52 -10.31 10.19
C ASP A 135 14.21 -9.84 11.49
N PHE A 136 13.49 -9.09 12.32
CA PHE A 136 13.95 -8.58 13.60
C PHE A 136 13.13 -9.19 14.76
N ARG A 137 13.78 -9.43 15.91
CA ARG A 137 13.15 -9.91 17.15
C ARG A 137 12.19 -11.09 16.91
N THR A 138 12.65 -12.06 16.10
CA THR A 138 11.83 -13.18 15.59
C THR A 138 11.42 -14.17 16.67
N ASP A 139 12.04 -14.12 17.81
CA ASP A 139 11.76 -14.88 19.04
C ASP A 139 10.67 -14.26 19.92
N GLU A 140 10.14 -13.09 19.55
CA GLU A 140 9.11 -12.38 20.31
C GLU A 140 7.75 -12.46 19.60
N ASP A 141 6.94 -13.44 19.97
CA ASP A 141 5.63 -13.71 19.35
C ASP A 141 4.65 -12.54 19.45
N TRP A 142 4.67 -11.80 20.58
CA TRP A 142 3.80 -10.66 20.80
C TRP A 142 3.90 -9.58 19.70
N ILE A 143 5.07 -9.47 19.05
CA ILE A 143 5.25 -8.55 17.90
C ILE A 143 4.42 -9.01 16.72
N SER A 144 4.42 -10.32 16.43
CA SER A 144 3.60 -10.88 15.36
C SER A 144 2.11 -10.68 15.62
N ASP A 145 1.66 -10.92 16.85
CA ASP A 145 0.27 -10.73 17.26
C ASP A 145 -0.15 -9.26 17.12
N MET A 146 0.71 -8.33 17.56
CA MET A 146 0.48 -6.89 17.42
C MET A 146 0.39 -6.47 15.95
N PHE A 147 1.27 -6.97 15.08
CA PHE A 147 1.22 -6.69 13.66
C PHE A 147 -0.05 -7.21 13.00
N VAL A 148 -0.45 -8.44 13.31
CA VAL A 148 -1.69 -9.04 12.78
C VAL A 148 -2.89 -8.20 13.19
N GLN A 149 -2.98 -7.81 14.47
CA GLN A 149 -4.09 -7.00 14.97
C GLN A 149 -4.11 -5.62 14.31
N ALA A 150 -3.00 -4.88 14.34
CA ALA A 150 -2.93 -3.52 13.80
C ALA A 150 -3.20 -3.50 12.28
N THR A 151 -2.69 -4.47 11.54
CA THR A 151 -2.93 -4.59 10.10
C THR A 151 -4.38 -4.94 9.81
N HIS A 152 -4.97 -5.85 10.58
CA HIS A 152 -6.38 -6.21 10.40
C HIS A 152 -7.31 -5.01 10.67
N GLU A 153 -7.02 -4.21 11.68
CA GLU A 153 -7.76 -2.98 11.97
C GLU A 153 -7.67 -1.98 10.81
N ALA A 154 -6.44 -1.64 10.39
CA ALA A 154 -6.21 -0.70 9.29
C ALA A 154 -6.85 -1.17 7.98
N PHE A 155 -6.68 -2.44 7.61
CA PHE A 155 -7.27 -2.96 6.38
C PHE A 155 -8.79 -3.09 6.46
N SER A 156 -9.37 -3.20 7.66
CA SER A 156 -10.82 -3.14 7.84
C SER A 156 -11.37 -1.72 7.59
N GLU A 157 -10.61 -0.68 7.96
CA GLU A 157 -10.91 0.72 7.62
C GLU A 157 -10.89 0.92 6.10
N ASP A 158 -9.86 0.39 5.40
CA ASP A 158 -9.78 0.42 3.94
C ASP A 158 -10.94 -0.30 3.27
N MET A 159 -11.25 -1.51 3.73
CA MET A 159 -12.38 -2.29 3.21
C MET A 159 -13.70 -1.54 3.30
N TRP A 160 -13.90 -0.81 4.39
CA TRP A 160 -15.11 -0.01 4.60
C TRP A 160 -15.18 1.18 3.64
N ILE A 161 -14.09 1.97 3.52
CA ILE A 161 -14.10 3.16 2.64
C ILE A 161 -14.19 2.76 1.15
N ILE A 162 -13.50 1.71 0.73
CA ILE A 162 -13.57 1.20 -0.65
C ILE A 162 -14.98 0.70 -0.97
N ALA A 163 -15.65 0.03 -0.04
CA ALA A 163 -17.04 -0.40 -0.24
C ALA A 163 -18.00 0.79 -0.41
N LEU A 164 -17.78 1.89 0.31
CA LEU A 164 -18.54 3.13 0.12
C LEU A 164 -18.22 3.79 -1.21
N GLN A 165 -16.97 3.79 -1.64
CA GLN A 165 -16.55 4.30 -2.95
C GLN A 165 -17.21 3.51 -4.08
N GLN A 166 -17.20 2.18 -4.02
CA GLN A 166 -17.90 1.31 -4.98
C GLN A 166 -19.39 1.62 -5.04
N LYS A 167 -20.03 1.72 -3.88
CA LYS A 167 -21.46 2.07 -3.80
C LYS A 167 -21.74 3.44 -4.44
N ASN A 168 -20.88 4.43 -4.24
CA ASN A 168 -21.04 5.74 -4.85
C ASN A 168 -20.88 5.69 -6.37
N MET A 169 -19.93 4.93 -6.89
CA MET A 169 -19.74 4.71 -8.34
C MET A 169 -20.98 4.02 -8.95
N ASP A 170 -21.60 3.09 -8.23
CA ASP A 170 -22.79 2.36 -8.68
C ASP A 170 -24.05 3.24 -8.81
N THR A 171 -24.04 4.44 -8.24
CA THR A 171 -25.19 5.38 -8.39
C THR A 171 -25.30 5.96 -9.79
N GLY A 172 -24.34 5.69 -10.67
CA GLY A 172 -24.31 6.21 -12.03
C GLY A 172 -24.11 7.72 -12.09
N THR A 173 -23.48 8.31 -11.06
CA THR A 173 -23.15 9.73 -11.08
C THR A 173 -22.29 10.06 -12.31
N THR A 174 -22.64 11.12 -13.03
CA THR A 174 -21.94 11.59 -14.22
C THR A 174 -20.77 12.51 -13.88
N ASN A 175 -20.51 12.74 -12.59
CA ASN A 175 -19.38 13.56 -12.20
C ASN A 175 -18.08 12.89 -12.63
N PRO A 176 -17.20 13.62 -13.34
CA PRO A 176 -15.92 13.07 -13.74
C PRO A 176 -15.09 12.73 -12.49
N ARG A 177 -14.32 11.66 -12.58
CA ARG A 177 -13.29 11.35 -11.59
C ARG A 177 -12.29 12.52 -11.56
N ILE A 178 -11.92 12.95 -10.38
CA ILE A 178 -10.89 13.96 -10.18
C ILE A 178 -9.67 13.23 -9.63
N ASP A 179 -8.60 13.25 -10.41
CA ASP A 179 -7.31 12.71 -10.02
C ASP A 179 -6.43 13.83 -9.47
N ILE A 180 -5.70 13.56 -8.41
CA ILE A 180 -4.74 14.47 -7.80
C ILE A 180 -3.31 13.98 -8.01
N ASN A 181 -2.31 14.79 -7.67
CA ASN A 181 -0.91 14.41 -7.87
C ASN A 181 -0.50 13.12 -7.15
N HIS A 182 -1.15 12.81 -6.03
CA HIS A 182 -0.88 11.62 -5.25
C HIS A 182 -1.39 10.32 -5.90
N ASP A 183 -2.31 10.41 -6.84
CA ASP A 183 -2.85 9.26 -7.59
C ASP A 183 -1.90 8.76 -8.71
N GLY A 184 -0.78 9.46 -8.94
CA GLY A 184 0.09 9.19 -10.07
C GLY A 184 0.56 7.72 -10.19
N ALA A 185 0.97 7.10 -9.09
CA ALA A 185 1.40 5.70 -9.08
C ALA A 185 0.23 4.75 -9.39
N ALA A 186 -0.91 4.96 -8.75
CA ALA A 186 -2.13 4.19 -8.94
C ALA A 186 -2.61 4.25 -10.40
N LEU A 187 -2.65 5.44 -10.98
CA LEU A 187 -3.02 5.65 -12.38
C LEU A 187 -2.09 4.92 -13.35
N GLN A 188 -0.78 4.90 -13.10
CA GLN A 188 0.17 4.15 -13.94
C GLN A 188 -0.05 2.64 -13.83
N ALA A 189 -0.28 2.12 -12.62
CA ALA A 189 -0.56 0.71 -12.42
C ALA A 189 -1.85 0.27 -13.13
N ILE A 190 -2.94 1.03 -12.98
CA ILE A 190 -4.22 0.72 -13.63
C ILE A 190 -4.11 0.79 -15.16
N ARG A 191 -3.44 1.81 -15.70
CA ARG A 191 -3.21 1.89 -17.16
C ARG A 191 -2.39 0.71 -17.69
N MET A 192 -1.35 0.28 -16.97
CA MET A 192 -0.55 -0.89 -17.34
C MET A 192 -1.41 -2.16 -17.32
N LEU A 193 -2.23 -2.31 -16.30
CA LEU A 193 -3.14 -3.44 -16.15
C LEU A 193 -4.18 -3.48 -17.29
N ASP A 194 -4.78 -2.34 -17.62
CA ASP A 194 -5.77 -2.25 -18.69
C ASP A 194 -5.19 -2.66 -20.05
N VAL A 195 -3.99 -2.19 -20.39
CA VAL A 195 -3.27 -2.61 -21.61
C VAL A 195 -3.03 -4.13 -21.65
N MET A 196 -2.68 -4.72 -20.49
CA MET A 196 -2.47 -6.18 -20.42
C MET A 196 -3.78 -6.95 -20.60
N ILE A 197 -4.89 -6.47 -20.03
CA ILE A 197 -6.22 -7.08 -20.21
C ILE A 197 -6.67 -6.98 -21.66
N GLU A 198 -6.52 -5.81 -22.31
CA GLU A 198 -6.84 -5.60 -23.71
C GLU A 198 -6.06 -6.55 -24.62
N ALA A 199 -4.75 -6.70 -24.40
CA ALA A 199 -3.91 -7.62 -25.16
C ALA A 199 -4.34 -9.09 -24.99
N GLN A 200 -4.71 -9.49 -23.77
CA GLN A 200 -5.21 -10.83 -23.49
C GLN A 200 -6.54 -11.11 -24.21
N ASN A 201 -7.47 -10.15 -24.19
CA ASN A 201 -8.77 -10.29 -24.86
C ASN A 201 -8.61 -10.38 -26.37
N ALA A 202 -7.75 -9.56 -27.00
CA ALA A 202 -7.47 -9.63 -28.43
C ALA A 202 -6.94 -11.01 -28.85
N THR A 203 -6.03 -11.59 -28.06
CA THR A 203 -5.49 -12.94 -28.32
C THR A 203 -6.58 -14.02 -28.19
N ALA A 204 -7.50 -13.88 -27.23
CA ALA A 204 -8.60 -14.82 -27.05
C ALA A 204 -9.60 -14.75 -28.21
N ASP A 205 -9.94 -13.55 -28.69
CA ASP A 205 -10.83 -13.35 -29.83
C ASP A 205 -10.24 -13.93 -31.15
N GLU A 206 -8.93 -13.74 -31.38
CA GLU A 206 -8.21 -14.33 -32.49
C GLU A 206 -8.23 -15.86 -32.46
N ALA A 207 -8.02 -16.46 -31.30
CA ALA A 207 -8.07 -17.91 -31.15
C ALA A 207 -9.47 -18.47 -31.41
N GLN A 208 -10.52 -17.79 -30.92
CA GLN A 208 -11.91 -18.21 -31.14
C GLN A 208 -12.36 -18.04 -32.61
N ALA A 209 -11.82 -17.07 -33.35
CA ALA A 209 -12.10 -16.86 -34.73
C ALA A 209 -11.41 -17.88 -35.69
N ALA A 210 -10.41 -18.62 -35.17
CA ALA A 210 -9.65 -19.62 -35.92
C ALA A 210 -10.22 -21.06 -35.78
N GLU A 211 -11.21 -21.29 -34.92
CA GLU A 211 -11.97 -22.53 -34.76
C GLU A 211 -13.24 -22.52 -35.60
#